data_1dd904e1429b454e67e4c08f4d8cc647
#
_entry.id   1dd904e1429b454e67e4c08f4d8cc647
#
_cell.length_a   1.000
_cell.length_b   1.000
_cell.length_c   1.000
_cell.angle_alpha   90.00
_cell.angle_beta   90.00
_cell.angle_gamma   90.00
#
_symmetry.space_group_name_H-M   'P 1'
#
loop_
_entity.id
_entity.type
_entity.pdbx_description
1 polymer ?
#
loop_
_entity_poly.entity_id
_entity_poly.type
_entity_poly.pdbx_seq_one_letter_code
_entity_poly.pdbx_strand_id
1 'polypeptide(L)'
;MSIVANSIVKAHSRHCVLAIALSLTGFCPLAQATGSDGWEWIVAPYVWAVGFNSDLERSVPPAGGVSNDTNFDGVLDKFDGAFQVHVEGQQEHWGMLADFTYLGLSDDQDYPRFHTESDLDARLFDVAAVWSPGEDRYNGWDVFAGLRYIDVNLTVDFMPANPAFQATSFKSGETFNDFLVGGRYTWTLSDRWGVSLRGDTSFGDTDGTYNASAIASYKTDIGSWLFGYRYMDAKTTSGVNDINIVMYGPMIGYGFRF
;
A
#
# COMPACT_ATOMS: atom_id res chain seq x y z
N MET A 1 -13.62 60.75 -4.30
CA MET A 1 -13.80 60.38 -2.91
C MET A 1 -13.94 58.87 -2.90
N SER A 2 -12.80 58.19 -2.80
CA SER A 2 -12.38 57.34 -1.69
C SER A 2 -13.26 56.10 -1.56
N ILE A 3 -12.81 54.88 -1.54
CA ILE A 3 -11.67 54.26 -0.88
C ILE A 3 -11.40 52.89 -1.53
N VAL A 4 -10.13 52.65 -1.82
CA VAL A 4 -9.54 51.35 -2.17
C VAL A 4 -9.55 50.51 -0.92
N ALA A 5 -9.99 49.25 -1.02
CA ALA A 5 -9.71 48.23 -0.02
C ALA A 5 -8.95 47.09 -0.72
N ASN A 6 -7.64 47.13 -0.56
CA ASN A 6 -6.70 46.02 -0.80
C ASN A 6 -7.01 44.90 0.21
N SER A 7 -7.44 43.76 -0.26
CA SER A 7 -7.37 42.52 0.50
C SER A 7 -6.24 41.66 -0.06
N ILE A 8 -5.08 41.76 0.59
CA ILE A 8 -3.96 40.85 0.44
C ILE A 8 -4.39 39.51 1.03
N VAL A 9 -4.70 38.55 0.18
CA VAL A 9 -4.83 37.15 0.58
C VAL A 9 -3.42 36.63 0.80
N LYS A 10 -3.04 36.48 2.06
CA LYS A 10 -1.83 35.80 2.48
C LYS A 10 -1.97 34.31 2.15
N ALA A 11 -1.23 33.86 1.16
CA ALA A 11 -0.96 32.44 0.96
C ALA A 11 -0.26 31.89 2.21
N HIS A 12 -0.96 31.06 2.99
CA HIS A 12 -0.36 30.29 4.05
C HIS A 12 0.18 29.01 3.42
N SER A 13 1.46 29.05 3.04
CA SER A 13 2.25 27.84 2.84
C SER A 13 2.24 27.03 4.15
N ARG A 14 1.40 26.02 4.19
CA ARG A 14 1.41 25.01 5.26
C ARG A 14 2.51 24.01 4.94
N HIS A 15 3.74 24.32 5.33
CA HIS A 15 4.76 23.31 5.50
C HIS A 15 4.29 22.40 6.66
N CYS A 16 3.60 21.34 6.34
CA CYS A 16 3.34 20.25 7.26
C CYS A 16 4.66 19.51 7.44
N VAL A 17 5.47 19.95 8.41
CA VAL A 17 6.59 19.17 8.93
C VAL A 17 5.97 17.92 9.53
N LEU A 18 6.18 16.79 8.86
CA LEU A 18 5.78 15.47 9.31
C LEU A 18 6.58 15.12 10.59
N ALA A 19 6.11 15.65 11.72
CA ALA A 19 6.50 15.14 13.02
C ALA A 19 5.67 13.87 13.24
N ILE A 20 6.20 12.71 12.81
CA ILE A 20 5.76 11.41 13.32
C ILE A 20 6.17 11.39 14.81
N ALA A 21 5.40 12.09 15.63
CA ALA A 21 5.40 11.85 17.05
C ALA A 21 4.72 10.50 17.26
N LEU A 22 5.53 9.43 17.24
CA LEU A 22 5.16 8.17 17.85
C LEU A 22 4.95 8.45 19.34
N SER A 23 3.76 8.98 19.68
CA SER A 23 3.30 9.06 21.06
C SER A 23 3.00 7.63 21.54
N LEU A 24 4.05 6.93 21.92
CA LEU A 24 4.04 5.67 22.69
C LEU A 24 3.57 5.93 24.12
N THR A 25 2.40 6.56 24.30
CA THR A 25 1.76 6.66 25.61
C THR A 25 0.47 5.87 25.58
N GLY A 26 0.57 4.62 25.98
CA GLY A 26 -0.58 3.76 26.20
C GLY A 26 -0.49 2.36 25.60
N PHE A 27 0.70 1.82 25.40
CA PHE A 27 0.83 0.38 25.33
C PHE A 27 0.52 -0.17 26.72
N CYS A 28 -0.75 -0.54 26.94
CA CYS A 28 -1.05 -1.65 27.82
C CYS A 28 -0.05 -2.76 27.44
N PRO A 29 0.65 -3.40 28.39
CA PRO A 29 1.32 -4.63 28.07
C PRO A 29 0.23 -5.55 27.51
N LEU A 30 0.20 -5.68 26.19
CA LEU A 30 -0.47 -6.80 25.56
C LEU A 30 0.19 -7.99 26.23
N ALA A 31 -0.56 -8.61 27.14
CA ALA A 31 -0.15 -9.78 27.87
C ALA A 31 0.58 -10.68 26.88
N GLN A 32 1.74 -11.17 27.30
CA GLN A 32 2.34 -12.33 26.66
C GLN A 32 1.27 -13.42 26.72
N ALA A 33 0.44 -13.45 25.70
CA ALA A 33 -0.37 -14.57 25.41
C ALA A 33 0.59 -15.65 24.89
N THR A 34 1.32 -16.28 25.80
CA THR A 34 1.70 -17.66 25.60
C THR A 34 0.35 -18.36 25.53
N GLY A 35 -0.21 -18.38 24.30
CA GLY A 35 -1.45 -19.08 24.04
C GLY A 35 -1.21 -20.52 24.47
N SER A 36 -2.00 -21.00 25.42
CA SER A 36 -2.01 -22.38 25.85
C SER A 36 -2.25 -23.37 24.72
N ASP A 37 -2.51 -22.85 23.50
CA ASP A 37 -2.94 -23.57 22.32
C ASP A 37 -1.83 -23.70 21.24
N GLY A 38 -0.60 -23.26 21.54
CA GLY A 38 0.55 -23.44 20.63
C GLY A 38 0.58 -22.53 19.41
N TRP A 39 -0.28 -21.51 19.30
CA TRP A 39 -0.20 -20.49 18.25
C TRP A 39 0.91 -19.47 18.55
N GLU A 40 1.70 -19.15 17.53
CA GLU A 40 2.63 -18.04 17.54
C GLU A 40 2.12 -16.95 16.59
N TRP A 41 2.06 -15.72 17.10
CA TRP A 41 1.57 -14.57 16.36
C TRP A 41 2.68 -13.57 16.08
N ILE A 42 2.64 -12.98 14.89
CA ILE A 42 3.44 -11.82 14.50
C ILE A 42 2.50 -10.72 14.08
N VAL A 43 2.72 -9.51 14.62
CA VAL A 43 2.07 -8.28 14.17
C VAL A 43 3.17 -7.32 13.75
N ALA A 44 3.19 -6.95 12.50
CA ALA A 44 4.25 -6.16 11.90
C ALA A 44 3.70 -4.90 11.21
N PRO A 45 3.61 -3.77 11.90
CA PRO A 45 3.47 -2.48 11.22
C PRO A 45 4.70 -2.22 10.35
N TYR A 46 4.47 -1.70 9.16
CA TYR A 46 5.54 -1.39 8.22
C TYR A 46 5.23 -0.15 7.38
N VAL A 47 6.25 0.39 6.73
CA VAL A 47 6.14 1.43 5.71
C VAL A 47 6.71 0.87 4.42
N TRP A 48 5.94 0.94 3.36
CA TRP A 48 6.34 0.66 2.00
C TRP A 48 6.44 1.98 1.24
N ALA A 49 7.65 2.35 0.87
CA ALA A 49 7.94 3.57 0.13
C ALA A 49 7.68 3.32 -1.37
N VAL A 50 6.44 3.56 -1.78
CA VAL A 50 5.94 3.17 -3.10
C VAL A 50 6.31 4.19 -4.16
N GLY A 51 6.91 3.71 -5.28
CA GLY A 51 6.92 4.37 -6.58
C GLY A 51 5.83 3.76 -7.48
N PHE A 52 5.26 4.55 -8.36
CA PHE A 52 4.19 4.15 -9.28
C PHE A 52 4.63 4.25 -10.73
N ASN A 53 4.25 3.24 -11.50
CA ASN A 53 4.19 3.34 -12.96
C ASN A 53 2.77 2.93 -13.38
N SER A 54 2.10 3.77 -14.14
CA SER A 54 0.75 3.49 -14.64
C SER A 54 0.70 3.66 -16.14
N ASP A 55 0.22 2.61 -16.82
CA ASP A 55 -0.03 2.59 -18.26
C ASP A 55 -1.53 2.45 -18.49
N LEU A 56 -2.09 3.39 -19.25
CA LEU A 56 -3.48 3.35 -19.68
C LEU A 56 -3.50 3.17 -21.21
N GLU A 57 -3.98 2.05 -21.66
CA GLU A 57 -4.14 1.75 -23.08
C GLU A 57 -5.63 1.68 -23.46
N ARG A 58 -5.97 2.26 -24.60
CA ARG A 58 -7.31 2.16 -25.16
C ARG A 58 -7.37 1.06 -26.20
N SER A 59 -8.17 0.04 -25.94
CA SER A 59 -8.31 -1.16 -26.80
C SER A 59 -9.14 -0.92 -28.05
N VAL A 60 -9.88 0.20 -28.16
CA VAL A 60 -10.78 0.53 -29.28
C VAL A 60 -10.32 1.78 -30.02
N PRO A 61 -10.35 1.81 -31.38
CA PRO A 61 -9.96 2.98 -32.17
C PRO A 61 -10.75 4.26 -31.85
N PRO A 62 -10.10 5.45 -31.84
CA PRO A 62 -8.67 5.63 -32.05
C PRO A 62 -7.83 5.10 -30.89
N ALA A 63 -6.98 4.11 -31.16
CA ALA A 63 -6.05 3.58 -30.19
C ALA A 63 -5.09 4.65 -29.73
N GLY A 64 -4.83 4.71 -28.42
CA GLY A 64 -3.90 5.63 -27.80
C GLY A 64 -3.63 5.20 -26.36
N GLY A 65 -2.45 5.54 -25.87
CA GLY A 65 -2.05 5.24 -24.49
C GLY A 65 -1.43 6.46 -23.83
N VAL A 66 -1.54 6.51 -22.52
CA VAL A 66 -0.83 7.47 -21.67
C VAL A 66 -0.07 6.66 -20.63
N SER A 67 1.24 6.88 -20.56
CA SER A 67 2.11 6.29 -19.55
C SER A 67 2.59 7.38 -18.61
N ASN A 68 2.55 7.11 -17.31
CA ASN A 68 3.07 8.00 -16.28
C ASN A 68 3.98 7.21 -15.34
N ASP A 69 5.19 7.70 -15.14
CA ASP A 69 6.17 7.13 -14.20
C ASP A 69 6.44 8.16 -13.10
N THR A 70 6.10 7.80 -11.88
CA THR A 70 6.32 8.64 -10.70
C THR A 70 7.17 7.85 -9.70
N ASN A 71 8.42 8.28 -9.52
CA ASN A 71 9.32 7.70 -8.54
C ASN A 71 8.87 8.05 -7.10
N PHE A 72 9.51 7.41 -6.11
CA PHE A 72 9.18 7.60 -4.71
C PHE A 72 9.27 9.06 -4.24
N ASP A 73 10.26 9.85 -4.72
CA ASP A 73 10.37 11.27 -4.36
C ASP A 73 9.15 12.06 -4.86
N GLY A 74 8.66 11.78 -6.07
CA GLY A 74 7.44 12.39 -6.61
C GLY A 74 6.17 11.94 -5.87
N VAL A 75 6.15 10.74 -5.29
CA VAL A 75 5.06 10.26 -4.44
C VAL A 75 5.10 10.94 -3.08
N LEU A 76 6.29 11.16 -2.50
CA LEU A 76 6.44 11.85 -1.21
C LEU A 76 5.87 13.27 -1.21
N ASP A 77 6.02 14.00 -2.32
CA ASP A 77 5.50 15.35 -2.45
C ASP A 77 3.95 15.38 -2.47
N LYS A 78 3.32 14.25 -2.81
CA LYS A 78 1.88 14.05 -2.94
C LYS A 78 1.28 13.21 -1.81
N PHE A 79 2.09 12.82 -0.83
CA PHE A 79 1.72 11.91 0.23
C PHE A 79 0.78 12.57 1.24
N ASP A 80 -0.44 12.05 1.37
CA ASP A 80 -1.43 12.47 2.37
C ASP A 80 -1.43 11.55 3.58
N GLY A 81 -1.21 10.24 3.40
CA GLY A 81 -1.10 9.30 4.49
C GLY A 81 -0.88 7.86 4.04
N ALA A 82 -0.32 7.04 4.93
CA ALA A 82 -0.30 5.59 4.76
C ALA A 82 -0.43 4.87 6.11
N PHE A 83 -1.05 3.71 6.06
CA PHE A 83 -1.08 2.77 7.16
C PHE A 83 -0.94 1.35 6.60
N GLN A 84 0.06 0.61 7.13
CA GLN A 84 0.34 -0.73 6.63
C GLN A 84 0.64 -1.65 7.82
N VAL A 85 0.01 -2.81 7.82
CA VAL A 85 0.19 -3.80 8.86
C VAL A 85 0.06 -5.21 8.29
N HIS A 86 1.00 -6.06 8.66
CA HIS A 86 0.95 -7.50 8.42
C HIS A 86 0.71 -8.23 9.74
N VAL A 87 -0.22 -9.17 9.73
CA VAL A 87 -0.52 -10.05 10.87
C VAL A 87 -0.42 -11.49 10.40
N GLU A 88 0.31 -12.30 11.12
CA GLU A 88 0.44 -13.72 10.81
C GLU A 88 0.40 -14.55 12.09
N GLY A 89 -0.38 -15.62 12.08
CA GLY A 89 -0.44 -16.62 13.15
C GLY A 89 -0.20 -18.00 12.59
N GLN A 90 0.64 -18.80 13.26
CA GLN A 90 0.92 -20.17 12.87
C GLN A 90 0.86 -21.12 14.06
N GLN A 91 0.35 -22.32 13.79
CA GLN A 91 0.35 -23.45 14.70
C GLN A 91 0.73 -24.72 13.91
N GLU A 92 1.81 -25.39 14.31
CA GLU A 92 2.33 -26.58 13.60
C GLU A 92 2.51 -26.31 12.09
N HIS A 93 1.73 -26.98 11.24
CA HIS A 93 1.79 -26.87 9.78
C HIS A 93 0.80 -25.84 9.21
N TRP A 94 -0.11 -25.32 10.02
CA TRP A 94 -1.17 -24.42 9.54
C TRP A 94 -1.06 -23.05 10.16
N GLY A 95 -1.44 -22.07 9.39
CA GLY A 95 -1.49 -20.69 9.81
C GLY A 95 -2.50 -19.87 9.03
N MET A 96 -2.54 -18.59 9.38
CA MET A 96 -3.28 -17.57 8.64
C MET A 96 -2.44 -16.31 8.57
N LEU A 97 -2.60 -15.58 7.48
CA LEU A 97 -2.04 -14.26 7.33
C LEU A 97 -3.12 -13.25 6.93
N ALA A 98 -2.92 -12.02 7.36
CA ALA A 98 -3.65 -10.86 6.87
C ALA A 98 -2.66 -9.72 6.62
N ASP A 99 -2.81 -9.02 5.52
CA ASP A 99 -2.00 -7.85 5.16
C ASP A 99 -2.93 -6.70 4.76
N PHE A 100 -2.75 -5.55 5.36
CA PHE A 100 -3.52 -4.37 5.05
C PHE A 100 -2.60 -3.22 4.66
N THR A 101 -2.86 -2.62 3.52
CA THR A 101 -2.19 -1.42 3.02
C THR A 101 -3.23 -0.37 2.69
N TYR A 102 -3.10 0.81 3.27
CA TYR A 102 -3.79 2.04 2.88
C TYR A 102 -2.75 3.03 2.39
N LEU A 103 -3.04 3.69 1.28
CA LEU A 103 -2.22 4.76 0.71
C LEU A 103 -3.14 5.88 0.22
N GLY A 104 -2.95 7.08 0.75
CA GLY A 104 -3.57 8.32 0.32
C GLY A 104 -2.54 9.22 -0.38
N LEU A 105 -2.87 9.71 -1.55
CA LEU A 105 -2.08 10.67 -2.32
C LEU A 105 -2.95 11.85 -2.70
N SER A 106 -2.44 13.07 -2.56
CA SER A 106 -3.09 14.27 -3.05
C SER A 106 -2.12 15.12 -3.87
N ASP A 107 -2.63 15.73 -4.92
CA ASP A 107 -1.85 16.56 -5.85
C ASP A 107 -2.64 17.78 -6.28
N ASP A 108 -2.02 18.96 -6.15
CA ASP A 108 -2.58 20.24 -6.54
C ASP A 108 -1.81 20.78 -7.74
N GLN A 109 -2.52 21.15 -8.81
CA GLN A 109 -1.91 21.70 -10.01
C GLN A 109 -2.56 23.03 -10.41
N ASP A 110 -1.75 24.06 -10.47
CA ASP A 110 -2.15 25.38 -10.95
C ASP A 110 -1.89 25.54 -12.46
N TYR A 111 -2.98 25.76 -13.20
CA TYR A 111 -2.91 26.11 -14.62
C TYR A 111 -3.38 27.57 -14.83
N PRO A 112 -2.99 28.25 -15.89
CA PRO A 112 -3.36 29.66 -16.12
C PRO A 112 -4.86 29.95 -16.15
N ARG A 113 -5.71 28.94 -16.37
CA ARG A 113 -7.16 29.06 -16.53
C ARG A 113 -7.98 28.25 -15.54
N PHE A 114 -7.37 27.35 -14.81
CA PHE A 114 -8.01 26.47 -13.84
C PHE A 114 -7.00 25.93 -12.84
N HIS A 115 -7.48 25.54 -11.68
CA HIS A 115 -6.78 24.78 -10.65
C HIS A 115 -7.37 23.38 -10.58
N THR A 116 -6.57 22.35 -10.35
CA THR A 116 -7.03 20.98 -10.13
C THR A 116 -6.49 20.48 -8.81
N GLU A 117 -7.38 19.87 -8.04
CA GLU A 117 -7.05 19.07 -6.86
C GLU A 117 -7.36 17.60 -7.19
N SER A 118 -6.43 16.71 -6.94
CA SER A 118 -6.59 15.27 -7.22
C SER A 118 -6.27 14.48 -5.97
N ASP A 119 -7.22 13.67 -5.50
CA ASP A 119 -7.08 12.76 -4.36
C ASP A 119 -7.21 11.32 -4.82
N LEU A 120 -6.24 10.49 -4.49
CA LEU A 120 -6.24 9.06 -4.73
C LEU A 120 -6.15 8.31 -3.40
N ASP A 121 -7.17 7.53 -3.10
CA ASP A 121 -7.21 6.59 -1.99
C ASP A 121 -7.11 5.15 -2.50
N ALA A 122 -6.11 4.41 -2.07
CA ALA A 122 -5.95 3.00 -2.39
C ALA A 122 -5.92 2.14 -1.12
N ARG A 123 -6.72 1.08 -1.11
CA ARG A 123 -6.77 0.08 -0.04
C ARG A 123 -6.55 -1.29 -0.61
N LEU A 124 -5.63 -2.03 -0.04
CA LEU A 124 -5.34 -3.41 -0.37
C LEU A 124 -5.47 -4.25 0.91
N PHE A 125 -6.26 -5.30 0.86
CA PHE A 125 -6.43 -6.22 1.97
C PHE A 125 -6.31 -7.66 1.47
N ASP A 126 -5.31 -8.38 1.97
CA ASP A 126 -5.11 -9.81 1.75
C ASP A 126 -5.48 -10.59 3.01
N VAL A 127 -6.17 -11.70 2.85
CA VAL A 127 -6.35 -12.71 3.91
C VAL A 127 -6.17 -14.10 3.32
N ALA A 128 -5.34 -14.93 3.94
CA ALA A 128 -5.08 -16.28 3.43
C ALA A 128 -4.80 -17.29 4.53
N ALA A 129 -5.14 -18.55 4.26
CA ALA A 129 -4.64 -19.69 5.01
C ALA A 129 -3.23 -20.01 4.52
N VAL A 130 -2.37 -20.40 5.45
CA VAL A 130 -0.96 -20.75 5.20
C VAL A 130 -0.76 -22.21 5.55
N TRP A 131 -0.01 -22.93 4.74
CA TRP A 131 0.43 -24.29 5.03
C TRP A 131 1.96 -24.40 4.88
N SER A 132 2.62 -24.92 5.91
CA SER A 132 4.08 -25.09 6.00
C SER A 132 4.39 -26.58 6.11
N PRO A 133 5.08 -27.19 5.13
CA PRO A 133 5.43 -28.61 5.18
C PRO A 133 6.55 -28.92 6.19
N GLY A 134 7.32 -27.92 6.62
CA GLY A 134 8.44 -28.06 7.57
C GLY A 134 7.97 -28.15 9.03
N GLU A 135 8.87 -28.63 9.90
CA GLU A 135 8.64 -28.68 11.34
C GLU A 135 8.97 -27.33 12.02
N ASP A 136 9.85 -26.54 11.41
CA ASP A 136 10.26 -25.23 11.91
C ASP A 136 9.31 -24.15 11.38
N ARG A 137 8.62 -23.47 12.30
CA ARG A 137 7.79 -22.31 11.96
C ARG A 137 8.66 -21.17 11.46
N TYR A 138 8.13 -20.43 10.46
CA TYR A 138 8.80 -19.29 9.86
C TYR A 138 10.17 -19.61 9.26
N ASN A 139 10.41 -20.86 8.87
CA ASN A 139 11.61 -21.30 8.16
C ASN A 139 11.25 -22.38 7.13
N GLY A 140 11.84 -22.31 5.95
CA GLY A 140 11.52 -23.20 4.84
C GLY A 140 10.39 -22.70 3.95
N TRP A 141 9.65 -23.62 3.35
CA TRP A 141 8.57 -23.34 2.41
C TRP A 141 7.24 -23.12 3.15
N ASP A 142 6.54 -22.07 2.71
CA ASP A 142 5.13 -21.86 2.99
C ASP A 142 4.38 -21.71 1.67
N VAL A 143 3.19 -22.27 1.60
CA VAL A 143 2.22 -21.99 0.53
C VAL A 143 0.97 -21.41 1.16
N PHE A 144 0.32 -20.49 0.47
CA PHE A 144 -0.89 -19.86 0.98
C PHE A 144 -1.92 -19.61 -0.11
N ALA A 145 -3.18 -19.63 0.30
CA ALA A 145 -4.31 -19.35 -0.57
C ALA A 145 -5.40 -18.60 0.22
N GLY A 146 -6.07 -17.66 -0.46
CA GLY A 146 -7.06 -16.82 0.20
C GLY A 146 -7.71 -15.82 -0.74
N LEU A 147 -7.97 -14.63 -0.23
CA LEU A 147 -8.65 -13.55 -0.92
C LEU A 147 -7.82 -12.27 -0.86
N ARG A 148 -7.88 -11.51 -1.96
CA ARG A 148 -7.35 -10.17 -2.10
C ARG A 148 -8.49 -9.21 -2.43
N TYR A 149 -8.63 -8.17 -1.62
CA TYR A 149 -9.56 -7.08 -1.83
C TYR A 149 -8.77 -5.83 -2.20
N ILE A 150 -9.14 -5.18 -3.30
CA ILE A 150 -8.53 -3.93 -3.78
C ILE A 150 -9.65 -2.92 -3.93
N ASP A 151 -9.48 -1.73 -3.35
CA ASP A 151 -10.42 -0.61 -3.46
C ASP A 151 -9.59 0.64 -3.82
N VAL A 152 -9.93 1.27 -4.94
CA VAL A 152 -9.25 2.46 -5.45
C VAL A 152 -10.29 3.53 -5.74
N ASN A 153 -10.12 4.70 -5.12
CA ASN A 153 -10.99 5.84 -5.30
C ASN A 153 -10.17 7.03 -5.76
N LEU A 154 -10.55 7.61 -6.90
CA LEU A 154 -9.97 8.83 -7.46
C LEU A 154 -11.01 9.94 -7.46
N THR A 155 -10.67 11.08 -6.86
CA THR A 155 -11.44 12.32 -6.95
C THR A 155 -10.58 13.37 -7.65
N VAL A 156 -11.12 14.05 -8.65
CA VAL A 156 -10.45 15.16 -9.33
C VAL A 156 -11.40 16.35 -9.37
N ASP A 157 -11.03 17.42 -8.70
CA ASP A 157 -11.78 18.66 -8.62
C ASP A 157 -11.17 19.70 -9.58
N PHE A 158 -11.99 20.24 -10.47
CA PHE A 158 -11.63 21.29 -11.42
C PHE A 158 -12.23 22.62 -10.98
N MET A 159 -11.38 23.58 -10.65
CA MET A 159 -11.75 24.93 -10.21
C MET A 159 -11.35 25.97 -11.27
N PRO A 160 -12.30 26.47 -12.08
CA PRO A 160 -11.99 27.48 -13.07
C PRO A 160 -11.54 28.80 -12.43
N ALA A 161 -10.48 29.43 -12.98
CA ALA A 161 -10.01 30.73 -12.52
C ALA A 161 -11.02 31.85 -12.78
N ASN A 162 -11.93 31.69 -13.75
CA ASN A 162 -13.01 32.62 -14.02
C ASN A 162 -14.26 32.23 -13.23
N PRO A 163 -14.74 33.07 -12.30
CA PRO A 163 -15.91 32.78 -11.44
C PRO A 163 -17.24 32.66 -12.20
N ALA A 164 -17.28 32.96 -13.49
CA ALA A 164 -18.46 32.74 -14.33
C ALA A 164 -18.70 31.26 -14.65
N PHE A 165 -17.69 30.40 -14.46
CA PHE A 165 -17.78 28.97 -14.66
C PHE A 165 -17.87 28.26 -13.29
N GLN A 166 -18.67 27.19 -13.23
CA GLN A 166 -18.81 26.39 -12.00
C GLN A 166 -17.66 25.39 -11.88
N ALA A 167 -17.22 25.16 -10.65
CA ALA A 167 -16.34 24.06 -10.32
C ALA A 167 -17.02 22.71 -10.65
N THR A 168 -16.24 21.75 -11.10
CA THR A 168 -16.73 20.42 -11.46
C THR A 168 -15.87 19.37 -10.78
N SER A 169 -16.50 18.39 -10.15
CA SER A 169 -15.85 17.25 -9.50
C SER A 169 -16.07 16.00 -10.35
N PHE A 170 -15.00 15.28 -10.61
CA PHE A 170 -15.02 13.94 -11.18
C PHE A 170 -14.63 12.93 -10.10
N LYS A 171 -15.47 11.90 -9.92
CA LYS A 171 -15.22 10.82 -8.97
C LYS A 171 -15.29 9.49 -9.69
N SER A 172 -14.28 8.67 -9.51
CA SER A 172 -14.24 7.30 -9.99
C SER A 172 -13.76 6.41 -8.86
N GLY A 173 -14.44 5.29 -8.63
CA GLY A 173 -14.05 4.29 -7.64
C GLY A 173 -14.33 2.90 -8.18
N GLU A 174 -13.39 2.00 -7.97
CA GLU A 174 -13.52 0.60 -8.37
C GLU A 174 -13.05 -0.31 -7.24
N THR A 175 -13.75 -1.42 -7.08
CA THR A 175 -13.49 -2.43 -6.06
C THR A 175 -13.35 -3.79 -6.72
N PHE A 176 -12.31 -4.53 -6.35
CA PHE A 176 -11.99 -5.83 -6.92
C PHE A 176 -11.84 -6.87 -5.82
N ASN A 177 -12.37 -8.07 -6.07
CA ASN A 177 -12.23 -9.23 -5.19
C ASN A 177 -11.61 -10.37 -5.99
N ASP A 178 -10.41 -10.75 -5.60
CA ASP A 178 -9.65 -11.80 -6.27
C ASP A 178 -9.41 -12.98 -5.35
N PHE A 179 -9.25 -14.16 -5.96
CA PHE A 179 -8.66 -15.30 -5.30
C PHE A 179 -7.14 -15.16 -5.34
N LEU A 180 -6.51 -15.24 -4.16
CA LEU A 180 -5.07 -15.11 -3.94
C LEU A 180 -4.42 -16.49 -3.77
N VAL A 181 -3.28 -16.71 -4.44
CA VAL A 181 -2.44 -17.88 -4.22
C VAL A 181 -0.97 -17.49 -4.30
N GLY A 182 -0.16 -18.06 -3.43
CA GLY A 182 1.27 -17.74 -3.40
C GLY A 182 2.10 -18.70 -2.60
N GLY A 183 3.39 -18.41 -2.57
CA GLY A 183 4.38 -19.12 -1.78
C GLY A 183 5.45 -18.21 -1.23
N ARG A 184 6.07 -18.68 -0.18
CA ARG A 184 7.19 -18.01 0.49
C ARG A 184 8.24 -19.04 0.83
N TYR A 185 9.50 -18.63 0.76
CA TYR A 185 10.60 -19.40 1.32
C TYR A 185 11.41 -18.52 2.24
N THR A 186 11.65 -19.00 3.46
CA THR A 186 12.43 -18.29 4.48
C THR A 186 13.68 -19.08 4.83
N TRP A 187 14.83 -18.38 4.77
CA TRP A 187 16.14 -18.90 5.19
C TRP A 187 16.53 -18.29 6.52
N THR A 188 16.89 -19.12 7.48
CA THR A 188 17.62 -18.70 8.68
C THR A 188 19.11 -18.66 8.37
N LEU A 189 19.67 -17.46 8.22
CA LEU A 189 21.09 -17.27 7.89
C LEU A 189 21.99 -17.35 9.12
N SER A 190 21.47 -16.93 10.28
CA SER A 190 22.13 -16.99 11.58
C SER A 190 21.10 -16.89 12.70
N ASP A 191 21.53 -16.93 13.97
CA ASP A 191 20.66 -16.79 15.15
C ASP A 191 19.82 -15.51 15.14
N ARG A 192 20.29 -14.46 14.43
CA ARG A 192 19.62 -13.16 14.37
C ARG A 192 19.15 -12.77 12.98
N TRP A 193 19.71 -13.30 11.91
CA TRP A 193 19.38 -12.91 10.55
C TRP A 193 18.59 -13.96 9.80
N GLY A 194 17.53 -13.55 9.17
CA GLY A 194 16.75 -14.33 8.23
C GLY A 194 16.53 -13.56 6.93
N VAL A 195 16.22 -14.31 5.86
CA VAL A 195 15.79 -13.73 4.57
C VAL A 195 14.57 -14.49 4.10
N SER A 196 13.57 -13.78 3.63
CA SER A 196 12.35 -14.36 3.09
C SER A 196 12.11 -13.82 1.67
N LEU A 197 11.81 -14.72 0.74
CA LEU A 197 11.30 -14.39 -0.59
C LEU A 197 9.85 -14.85 -0.68
N ARG A 198 8.97 -13.96 -1.09
CA ARG A 198 7.54 -14.23 -1.31
C ARG A 198 7.19 -13.91 -2.76
N GLY A 199 6.35 -14.75 -3.36
CA GLY A 199 5.70 -14.50 -4.63
C GLY A 199 4.25 -14.92 -4.57
N ASP A 200 3.35 -14.11 -5.09
CA ASP A 200 1.93 -14.42 -5.17
C ASP A 200 1.28 -13.83 -6.42
N THR A 201 0.14 -14.38 -6.76
CA THR A 201 -0.72 -13.90 -7.82
C THR A 201 -2.17 -13.93 -7.35
N SER A 202 -2.99 -13.04 -7.87
CA SER A 202 -4.44 -13.10 -7.66
C SER A 202 -5.19 -12.97 -8.98
N PHE A 203 -6.41 -13.47 -9.02
CA PHE A 203 -7.30 -13.45 -10.19
C PHE A 203 -8.75 -13.52 -9.75
N GLY A 204 -9.62 -12.84 -10.47
CA GLY A 204 -11.05 -12.75 -10.16
C GLY A 204 -11.69 -11.58 -10.87
N ASP A 205 -11.95 -10.50 -10.15
CA ASP A 205 -12.47 -9.27 -10.72
C ASP A 205 -11.39 -8.49 -11.49
N THR A 206 -10.11 -8.67 -11.15
CA THR A 206 -8.98 -8.14 -11.94
C THR A 206 -8.59 -9.12 -13.07
N ASP A 207 -7.87 -8.62 -14.07
CA ASP A 207 -7.23 -9.46 -15.13
C ASP A 207 -5.99 -10.19 -14.61
N GLY A 208 -5.65 -9.97 -13.35
CA GLY A 208 -4.58 -10.61 -12.61
C GLY A 208 -3.67 -9.62 -11.91
N THR A 209 -3.21 -10.02 -10.72
CA THR A 209 -2.15 -9.30 -10.01
C THR A 209 -0.94 -10.22 -9.80
N TYR A 210 0.24 -9.63 -9.78
CA TYR A 210 1.48 -10.31 -9.43
C TYR A 210 2.18 -9.52 -8.34
N ASN A 211 2.60 -10.18 -7.29
CA ASN A 211 3.33 -9.57 -6.19
C ASN A 211 4.57 -10.39 -5.88
N ALA A 212 5.70 -9.72 -5.70
CA ALA A 212 6.95 -10.30 -5.28
C ALA A 212 7.61 -9.44 -4.21
N SER A 213 8.17 -10.05 -3.19
CA SER A 213 8.93 -9.33 -2.18
C SER A 213 10.14 -10.13 -1.68
N ALA A 214 11.18 -9.40 -1.29
CA ALA A 214 12.35 -9.91 -0.61
C ALA A 214 12.54 -9.14 0.69
N ILE A 215 12.62 -9.84 1.82
CA ILE A 215 12.66 -9.24 3.15
C ILE A 215 13.82 -9.85 3.94
N ALA A 216 14.72 -9.02 4.43
CA ALA A 216 15.72 -9.38 5.44
C ALA A 216 15.13 -9.07 6.82
N SER A 217 15.24 -10.01 7.75
CA SER A 217 14.80 -9.85 9.13
C SER A 217 15.98 -9.89 10.10
N TYR A 218 15.97 -8.98 11.06
CA TYR A 218 16.95 -8.97 12.16
C TYR A 218 16.25 -9.14 13.48
N LYS A 219 16.45 -10.29 14.12
CA LYS A 219 15.82 -10.69 15.37
C LYS A 219 16.38 -9.92 16.56
N THR A 220 15.48 -9.39 17.38
CA THR A 220 15.74 -8.76 18.68
C THR A 220 15.07 -9.57 19.79
N ASP A 221 15.18 -9.13 21.03
CA ASP A 221 14.62 -9.84 22.19
C ASP A 221 13.07 -9.81 22.21
N ILE A 222 12.45 -8.81 21.58
CA ILE A 222 10.98 -8.60 21.62
C ILE A 222 10.30 -8.70 20.24
N GLY A 223 11.10 -8.93 19.18
CA GLY A 223 10.56 -8.99 17.81
C GLY A 223 11.66 -8.98 16.78
N SER A 224 11.36 -8.45 15.58
CA SER A 224 12.33 -8.41 14.49
C SER A 224 12.19 -7.15 13.66
N TRP A 225 13.29 -6.49 13.34
CA TRP A 225 13.34 -5.49 12.27
C TRP A 225 13.21 -6.17 10.92
N LEU A 226 12.44 -5.55 10.03
CA LEU A 226 12.17 -6.02 8.67
C LEU A 226 12.65 -4.97 7.69
N PHE A 227 13.49 -5.36 6.74
CA PHE A 227 13.99 -4.51 5.65
C PHE A 227 13.75 -5.24 4.36
N GLY A 228 13.11 -4.62 3.40
CA GLY A 228 12.77 -5.34 2.18
C GLY A 228 12.53 -4.46 0.98
N TYR A 229 12.15 -5.13 -0.09
CA TYR A 229 11.69 -4.53 -1.33
C TYR A 229 10.48 -5.31 -1.83
N ARG A 230 9.44 -4.59 -2.23
CA ARG A 230 8.20 -5.16 -2.76
C ARG A 230 7.93 -4.60 -4.16
N TYR A 231 7.47 -5.47 -5.02
CA TYR A 231 6.98 -5.19 -6.36
C TYR A 231 5.57 -5.76 -6.49
N MET A 232 4.65 -4.99 -7.04
CA MET A 232 3.29 -5.42 -7.34
C MET A 232 2.86 -4.87 -8.70
N ASP A 233 2.29 -5.71 -9.53
CA ASP A 233 1.73 -5.41 -10.84
C ASP A 233 0.25 -5.81 -10.81
N ALA A 234 -0.64 -4.87 -11.06
CA ALA A 234 -2.08 -5.09 -11.08
C ALA A 234 -2.65 -4.66 -12.43
N LYS A 235 -3.36 -5.59 -13.09
CA LYS A 235 -3.98 -5.39 -14.39
C LYS A 235 -5.49 -5.46 -14.26
N THR A 236 -6.17 -4.51 -14.86
CA THR A 236 -7.63 -4.50 -14.91
C THR A 236 -8.12 -3.86 -16.20
N THR A 237 -9.27 -4.31 -16.68
CA THR A 237 -9.96 -3.73 -17.83
C THR A 237 -11.22 -3.02 -17.34
N SER A 238 -11.29 -1.71 -17.56
CA SER A 238 -12.48 -0.90 -17.28
C SER A 238 -13.09 -0.39 -18.57
N GLY A 239 -14.19 -0.99 -18.98
CA GLY A 239 -14.90 -0.69 -20.22
C GLY A 239 -14.07 -1.02 -21.49
N VAL A 240 -13.47 0.02 -22.12
CA VAL A 240 -12.62 -0.10 -23.31
C VAL A 240 -11.15 0.22 -23.04
N ASN A 241 -10.80 0.41 -21.78
CA ASN A 241 -9.46 0.80 -21.37
C ASN A 241 -8.82 -0.32 -20.56
N ASP A 242 -7.61 -0.70 -20.95
CA ASP A 242 -6.74 -1.58 -20.15
C ASP A 242 -5.87 -0.71 -19.26
N ILE A 243 -5.93 -0.99 -17.97
CA ILE A 243 -5.21 -0.25 -16.93
C ILE A 243 -4.19 -1.19 -16.31
N ASN A 244 -2.92 -0.80 -16.36
CA ASN A 244 -1.86 -1.50 -15.70
C ASN A 244 -1.20 -0.58 -14.66
N ILE A 245 -1.16 -1.02 -13.41
CA ILE A 245 -0.58 -0.28 -12.29
C ILE A 245 0.55 -1.10 -11.70
N VAL A 246 1.76 -0.60 -11.82
CA VAL A 246 2.95 -1.19 -11.21
C VAL A 246 3.37 -0.35 -10.01
N MET A 247 3.47 -0.99 -8.86
CA MET A 247 3.92 -0.41 -7.59
C MET A 247 5.18 -1.11 -7.14
N TYR A 248 6.21 -0.35 -6.77
CA TYR A 248 7.47 -0.94 -6.32
C TYR A 248 8.19 -0.03 -5.34
N GLY A 249 9.01 -0.60 -4.47
CA GLY A 249 9.82 0.21 -3.57
C GLY A 249 10.33 -0.52 -2.35
N PRO A 250 11.24 0.14 -1.60
CA PRO A 250 11.75 -0.38 -0.35
C PRO A 250 10.69 -0.37 0.75
N MET A 251 10.83 -1.29 1.69
CA MET A 251 9.98 -1.38 2.87
C MET A 251 10.81 -1.54 4.14
N ILE A 252 10.31 -0.96 5.22
CA ILE A 252 10.85 -1.11 6.56
C ILE A 252 9.72 -1.33 7.56
N GLY A 253 9.91 -2.25 8.49
CA GLY A 253 8.91 -2.55 9.52
C GLY A 253 9.51 -3.15 10.77
N TYR A 254 8.67 -3.38 11.75
CA TYR A 254 9.02 -4.09 12.96
C TYR A 254 7.94 -5.11 13.33
N GLY A 255 8.29 -6.38 13.34
CA GLY A 255 7.41 -7.48 13.71
C GLY A 255 7.52 -7.78 15.21
N PHE A 256 6.43 -7.60 15.93
CA PHE A 256 6.26 -8.04 17.31
C PHE A 256 5.84 -9.50 17.33
N ARG A 257 6.43 -10.31 18.20
CA ARG A 257 6.09 -11.74 18.36
C ARG A 257 5.42 -11.98 19.70
N PHE A 258 4.36 -12.78 19.68
CA PHE A 258 3.55 -13.14 20.85
C PHE A 258 3.38 -14.65 20.97
#